data_dd111a3392999933d1b55ed5608ffb71
#
_entry.id   dd111a3392999933d1b55ed5608ffb71
#
_cell.length_a   1.000
_cell.length_b   1.000
_cell.length_c   1.000
_cell.angle_alpha   90.00
_cell.angle_beta   90.00
_cell.angle_gamma   90.00
#
_symmetry.space_group_name_H-M   'P 1'
#
loop_
_entity.id
_entity.type
_entity.pdbx_description
1 polymer ?
#
loop_
_entity_poly.entity_id
_entity_poly.type
_entity_poly.pdbx_seq_one_letter_code
_entity_poly.pdbx_strand_id
1 'polypeptide(L)'
;QALLADEERATSDGDAMSKRHWLMKSEPHEFSIDALAKVGSEPWSGVRNYQARNFMRDDMRRGDGVLFYHSNCTEPGVVGIAEIVGTARPDPTQFDPRSDYHDPGSKPDDPRWLLVDVGFKRKLKRTISLAELKAAKELSDFALVKRGNRLSVLPVTREQWDFILGLE
;
A
#
# COMPACT_ATOMS: atom_id res chain seq x y z
N GLN A 1 34.16 -13.92 16.70
CA GLN A 1 33.68 -12.55 16.65
C GLN A 1 33.43 -12.05 15.23
N ALA A 2 34.36 -12.33 14.31
CA ALA A 2 34.22 -11.96 12.90
C ALA A 2 33.05 -12.68 12.23
N LEU A 3 32.84 -13.96 12.56
CA LEU A 3 31.70 -14.74 12.03
C LEU A 3 30.35 -14.22 12.50
N LEU A 4 30.25 -13.82 13.78
CA LEU A 4 29.02 -13.25 14.33
C LEU A 4 28.68 -11.88 13.69
N ALA A 5 29.70 -11.07 13.46
CA ALA A 5 29.53 -9.79 12.81
C ALA A 5 29.08 -9.95 11.33
N ASP A 6 29.59 -10.98 10.66
CA ASP A 6 29.19 -11.27 9.29
C ASP A 6 27.77 -11.84 9.23
N GLU A 7 27.38 -12.67 10.20
CA GLU A 7 26.03 -13.17 10.30
C GLU A 7 25.02 -12.04 10.59
N GLU A 8 25.35 -11.15 11.52
CA GLU A 8 24.51 -9.99 11.82
C GLU A 8 24.37 -9.07 10.61
N ARG A 9 25.45 -8.86 9.87
CA ARG A 9 25.43 -8.05 8.67
C ARG A 9 24.58 -8.68 7.58
N ALA A 10 24.72 -9.97 7.36
CA ALA A 10 23.95 -10.72 6.38
C ALA A 10 22.45 -10.69 6.71
N THR A 11 22.08 -10.84 7.99
CA THR A 11 20.69 -10.78 8.44
C THR A 11 20.11 -9.37 8.26
N SER A 12 20.87 -8.36 8.62
CA SER A 12 20.46 -6.95 8.46
C SER A 12 20.30 -6.59 6.99
N ASP A 13 21.23 -6.99 6.15
CA ASP A 13 21.15 -6.77 4.71
C ASP A 13 19.96 -7.54 4.11
N GLY A 14 19.72 -8.77 4.57
CA GLY A 14 18.57 -9.55 4.14
C GLY A 14 17.24 -8.90 4.53
N ASP A 15 17.13 -8.38 5.74
CA ASP A 15 15.94 -7.65 6.20
C ASP A 15 15.74 -6.36 5.40
N ALA A 16 16.80 -5.59 5.17
CA ALA A 16 16.74 -4.38 4.36
C ALA A 16 16.36 -4.69 2.91
N MET A 17 16.92 -5.76 2.34
CA MET A 17 16.61 -6.19 0.98
C MET A 17 15.20 -6.78 0.86
N SER A 18 14.67 -7.40 1.94
CA SER A 18 13.33 -7.97 1.94
C SER A 18 12.24 -6.91 2.11
N LYS A 19 12.57 -5.73 2.64
CA LYS A 19 11.61 -4.65 2.79
C LYS A 19 11.15 -4.17 1.42
N ARG A 20 9.84 -4.15 1.24
CA ARG A 20 9.20 -3.69 0.01
C ARG A 20 8.45 -2.40 0.24
N HIS A 21 8.03 -1.82 -0.86
CA HIS A 21 7.30 -0.57 -0.86
C HIS A 21 6.07 -0.71 -1.75
N TRP A 22 5.00 -0.06 -1.34
CA TRP A 22 3.69 -0.19 -1.97
C TRP A 22 3.06 1.19 -2.11
N LEU A 23 2.14 1.32 -3.05
CA LEU A 23 1.23 2.44 -3.10
C LEU A 23 -0.18 1.89 -2.93
N MET A 24 -0.93 2.47 -2.01
CA MET A 24 -2.31 2.06 -1.74
C MET A 24 -3.23 3.26 -1.91
N LYS A 25 -4.28 3.07 -2.72
CA LYS A 25 -5.22 4.13 -3.08
C LYS A 25 -6.41 4.12 -2.15
N SER A 26 -6.81 5.31 -1.74
CA SER A 26 -8.03 5.54 -0.97
C SER A 26 -8.73 6.79 -1.50
N GLU A 27 -10.05 6.77 -1.54
CA GLU A 27 -10.83 7.96 -1.87
C GLU A 27 -10.98 8.81 -0.61
N PRO A 28 -10.57 10.09 -0.63
CA PRO A 28 -10.51 10.88 0.61
C PRO A 28 -11.88 11.13 1.27
N HIS A 29 -12.96 11.10 0.51
CA HIS A 29 -14.29 11.22 1.08
C HIS A 29 -14.74 9.95 1.83
N GLU A 30 -14.13 8.81 1.54
CA GLU A 30 -14.37 7.57 2.28
C GLU A 30 -13.35 7.39 3.42
N PHE A 31 -12.06 7.52 3.11
CA PHE A 31 -11.02 7.39 4.12
C PHE A 31 -9.75 8.15 3.70
N SER A 32 -9.48 9.27 4.36
CA SER A 32 -8.36 10.16 4.03
C SER A 32 -7.11 9.86 4.86
N ILE A 33 -5.99 10.45 4.45
CA ILE A 33 -4.75 10.41 5.26
C ILE A 33 -4.98 11.02 6.65
N ASP A 34 -5.80 12.06 6.75
CA ASP A 34 -6.13 12.68 8.03
C ASP A 34 -6.96 11.73 8.91
N ALA A 35 -7.85 10.96 8.30
CA ALA A 35 -8.59 9.92 9.02
C ALA A 35 -7.65 8.82 9.54
N LEU A 36 -6.68 8.40 8.72
CA LEU A 36 -5.68 7.42 9.15
C LEU A 36 -4.83 7.95 10.32
N ALA A 37 -4.41 9.22 10.23
CA ALA A 37 -3.65 9.86 11.31
C ALA A 37 -4.43 9.84 12.62
N LYS A 38 -5.74 10.02 12.55
CA LYS A 38 -6.62 10.09 13.71
C LYS A 38 -6.81 8.72 14.38
N VAL A 39 -6.97 7.66 13.58
CA VAL A 39 -7.20 6.31 14.13
C VAL A 39 -5.89 5.54 14.37
N GLY A 40 -4.79 5.94 13.75
CA GLY A 40 -3.48 5.33 13.90
C GLY A 40 -3.23 4.13 12.98
N SER A 41 -4.16 3.21 12.88
CA SER A 41 -4.12 2.10 11.92
C SER A 41 -5.52 1.74 11.47
N GLU A 42 -5.61 1.14 10.27
CA GLU A 42 -6.87 0.79 9.63
C GLU A 42 -6.76 -0.56 8.96
N PRO A 43 -7.72 -1.48 9.19
CA PRO A 43 -7.83 -2.68 8.35
C PRO A 43 -8.22 -2.27 6.93
N TRP A 44 -7.37 -2.61 5.96
CA TRP A 44 -7.55 -2.18 4.57
C TRP A 44 -8.51 -3.10 3.83
N SER A 45 -9.80 -2.98 4.14
CA SER A 45 -10.85 -3.79 3.56
C SER A 45 -11.28 -3.30 2.19
N GLY A 46 -12.05 -4.11 1.48
CA GLY A 46 -12.70 -3.71 0.23
C GLY A 46 -11.88 -3.89 -1.03
N VAL A 47 -10.70 -4.52 -0.96
CA VAL A 47 -9.91 -4.83 -2.15
C VAL A 47 -10.56 -6.00 -2.88
N ARG A 48 -10.99 -5.78 -4.13
CA ARG A 48 -11.75 -6.76 -4.93
C ARG A 48 -11.10 -7.01 -6.30
N ASN A 49 -9.78 -6.93 -6.37
CA ASN A 49 -8.98 -7.30 -7.52
C ASN A 49 -8.03 -8.43 -7.10
N TYR A 50 -7.99 -9.49 -7.88
CA TYR A 50 -7.18 -10.67 -7.53
C TYR A 50 -5.69 -10.37 -7.50
N GLN A 51 -5.19 -9.53 -8.39
CA GLN A 51 -3.77 -9.18 -8.42
C GLN A 51 -3.38 -8.39 -7.16
N ALA A 52 -4.21 -7.41 -6.77
CA ALA A 52 -3.99 -6.64 -5.53
C ALA A 52 -4.08 -7.54 -4.30
N ARG A 53 -5.06 -8.45 -4.28
CA ARG A 53 -5.17 -9.45 -3.20
C ARG A 53 -3.92 -10.31 -3.10
N ASN A 54 -3.39 -10.76 -4.23
CA ASN A 54 -2.20 -11.60 -4.25
C ASN A 54 -0.97 -10.86 -3.71
N PHE A 55 -0.84 -9.56 -4.00
CA PHE A 55 0.21 -8.75 -3.37
C PHE A 55 0.09 -8.75 -1.85
N MET A 56 -1.12 -8.56 -1.33
CA MET A 56 -1.35 -8.55 0.12
C MET A 56 -1.08 -9.92 0.76
N ARG A 57 -1.50 -10.99 0.08
CA ARG A 57 -1.36 -12.35 0.58
C ARG A 57 0.08 -12.85 0.54
N ASP A 58 0.77 -12.63 -0.59
CA ASP A 58 2.01 -13.33 -0.90
C ASP A 58 3.25 -12.47 -0.70
N ASP A 59 3.14 -11.15 -0.87
CA ASP A 59 4.30 -10.28 -1.01
C ASP A 59 4.44 -9.24 0.11
N MET A 60 3.33 -8.73 0.63
CA MET A 60 3.36 -7.74 1.70
C MET A 60 3.80 -8.34 3.02
N ARG A 61 4.66 -7.61 3.72
CA ARG A 61 5.16 -8.00 5.03
C ARG A 61 5.07 -6.83 6.00
N ARG A 62 4.93 -7.14 7.28
CA ARG A 62 5.00 -6.14 8.35
C ARG A 62 6.29 -5.34 8.21
N GLY A 63 6.18 -4.03 8.28
CA GLY A 63 7.30 -3.11 8.11
C GLY A 63 7.46 -2.55 6.71
N ASP A 64 6.77 -3.11 5.72
CA ASP A 64 6.80 -2.56 4.36
C ASP A 64 6.26 -1.14 4.34
N GLY A 65 6.89 -0.27 3.55
CA GLY A 65 6.46 1.12 3.39
C GLY A 65 5.28 1.24 2.44
N VAL A 66 4.41 2.22 2.71
CA VAL A 66 3.22 2.49 1.90
C VAL A 66 3.18 3.97 1.56
N LEU A 67 3.09 4.27 0.27
CA LEU A 67 2.68 5.60 -0.20
C LEU A 67 1.16 5.64 -0.17
N PHE A 68 0.60 6.48 0.70
CA PHE A 68 -0.84 6.67 0.81
C PHE A 68 -1.29 7.65 -0.27
N TYR A 69 -2.16 7.19 -1.15
CA TYR A 69 -2.56 7.91 -2.35
C TYR A 69 -4.05 8.23 -2.32
N HIS A 70 -4.40 9.49 -2.52
CA HIS A 70 -5.78 9.91 -2.71
C HIS A 70 -6.18 9.78 -4.17
N SER A 71 -7.21 8.98 -4.44
CA SER A 71 -7.76 8.77 -5.78
C SER A 71 -9.16 9.33 -5.89
N ASN A 72 -9.62 9.52 -7.12
CA ASN A 72 -10.99 9.95 -7.41
C ASN A 72 -11.39 11.22 -6.64
N CYS A 73 -10.57 12.25 -6.77
CA CYS A 73 -10.74 13.53 -6.07
C CYS A 73 -10.18 14.66 -6.93
N THR A 74 -10.32 15.90 -6.45
CA THR A 74 -9.92 17.10 -7.19
C THR A 74 -8.41 17.09 -7.52
N GLU A 75 -7.57 16.67 -6.57
CA GLU A 75 -6.13 16.59 -6.77
C GLU A 75 -5.63 15.21 -6.36
N PRO A 76 -5.73 14.20 -7.26
CA PRO A 76 -5.19 12.89 -6.94
C PRO A 76 -3.68 12.93 -6.80
N GLY A 77 -3.15 12.17 -5.84
CA GLY A 77 -1.71 12.14 -5.61
C GLY A 77 -1.34 11.48 -4.30
N VAL A 78 -0.03 11.43 -4.06
CA VAL A 78 0.53 10.90 -2.82
C VAL A 78 0.43 11.96 -1.73
N VAL A 79 -0.17 11.62 -0.61
CA VAL A 79 -0.45 12.56 0.47
C VAL A 79 0.18 12.18 1.81
N GLY A 80 0.67 10.96 1.95
CA GLY A 80 1.25 10.52 3.20
C GLY A 80 2.07 9.25 3.07
N ILE A 81 2.71 8.88 4.16
CA ILE A 81 3.44 7.64 4.32
C ILE A 81 2.78 6.82 5.41
N ALA A 82 2.58 5.55 5.12
CA ALA A 82 2.05 4.56 6.04
C ALA A 82 2.96 3.33 6.05
N GLU A 83 2.57 2.32 6.80
CA GLU A 83 3.36 1.11 6.97
C GLU A 83 2.42 -0.08 7.13
N ILE A 84 2.81 -1.22 6.58
CA ILE A 84 2.09 -2.48 6.85
C ILE A 84 2.40 -2.90 8.28
N VAL A 85 1.37 -3.02 9.12
CA VAL A 85 1.54 -3.32 10.55
C VAL A 85 1.00 -4.69 10.96
N GLY A 86 0.50 -5.47 10.00
CA GLY A 86 0.00 -6.82 10.26
C GLY A 86 0.14 -7.72 9.06
N THR A 87 -0.18 -8.99 9.25
CA THR A 87 -0.21 -9.98 8.16
C THR A 87 -1.60 -10.03 7.53
N ALA A 88 -1.68 -10.57 6.31
CA ALA A 88 -2.95 -10.72 5.61
C ALA A 88 -3.90 -11.63 6.39
N ARG A 89 -5.16 -11.24 6.44
CA ARG A 89 -6.24 -12.00 7.09
C ARG A 89 -7.53 -11.81 6.30
N PRO A 90 -8.53 -12.70 6.49
CA PRO A 90 -9.78 -12.57 5.75
C PRO A 90 -10.48 -11.23 5.97
N ASP A 91 -10.94 -10.65 4.87
CA ASP A 91 -11.72 -9.41 4.90
C ASP A 91 -13.16 -9.75 5.28
N PRO A 92 -13.65 -9.31 6.47
CA PRO A 92 -14.99 -9.68 6.92
C PRO A 92 -16.10 -9.05 6.09
N THR A 93 -15.84 -7.96 5.36
CA THR A 93 -16.87 -7.28 4.57
C THR A 93 -17.39 -8.16 3.43
N GLN A 94 -16.60 -9.14 2.98
CA GLN A 94 -17.04 -10.08 1.94
C GLN A 94 -18.24 -10.95 2.37
N PHE A 95 -18.43 -11.12 3.66
CA PHE A 95 -19.49 -11.96 4.22
C PHE A 95 -20.70 -11.16 4.75
N ASP A 96 -20.60 -9.83 4.74
CA ASP A 96 -21.68 -8.96 5.24
C ASP A 96 -22.56 -8.52 4.08
N PRO A 97 -23.84 -9.01 4.03
CA PRO A 97 -24.77 -8.63 2.96
C PRO A 97 -25.08 -7.14 2.89
N ARG A 98 -24.81 -6.39 3.97
CA ARG A 98 -25.03 -4.95 4.02
C ARG A 98 -23.84 -4.14 3.49
N SER A 99 -22.71 -4.78 3.27
CA SER A 99 -21.51 -4.13 2.77
C SER A 99 -21.55 -4.01 1.25
N ASP A 100 -21.06 -2.89 0.73
CA ASP A 100 -20.84 -2.70 -0.71
C ASP A 100 -19.82 -3.70 -1.26
N TYR A 101 -19.02 -4.31 -0.37
CA TYR A 101 -17.96 -5.27 -0.72
C TYR A 101 -18.38 -6.72 -0.50
N HIS A 102 -19.67 -6.96 -0.27
CA HIS A 102 -20.19 -8.32 -0.10
C HIS A 102 -19.95 -9.17 -1.34
N ASP A 103 -19.41 -10.36 -1.15
CA ASP A 103 -19.21 -11.35 -2.21
C ASP A 103 -19.91 -12.66 -1.82
N PRO A 104 -21.11 -12.90 -2.33
CA PRO A 104 -21.87 -14.11 -1.97
C PRO A 104 -21.21 -15.42 -2.44
N GLY A 105 -20.27 -15.33 -3.39
CA GLY A 105 -19.51 -16.48 -3.86
C GLY A 105 -18.34 -16.85 -2.99
N SER A 106 -17.95 -15.99 -2.06
CA SER A 106 -16.85 -16.30 -1.13
C SER A 106 -17.36 -17.12 0.06
N LYS A 107 -16.54 -18.04 0.53
CA LYS A 107 -16.90 -18.95 1.62
C LYS A 107 -16.01 -18.70 2.84
N PRO A 108 -16.59 -18.75 4.07
CA PRO A 108 -15.80 -18.53 5.29
C PRO A 108 -14.66 -19.53 5.49
N ASP A 109 -14.79 -20.75 4.97
CA ASP A 109 -13.74 -21.77 5.05
C ASP A 109 -12.70 -21.65 3.93
N ASP A 110 -12.97 -20.82 2.91
CA ASP A 110 -12.05 -20.55 1.81
C ASP A 110 -12.25 -19.09 1.32
N PRO A 111 -11.86 -18.10 2.10
CA PRO A 111 -12.14 -16.71 1.77
C PRO A 111 -11.32 -16.25 0.56
N ARG A 112 -11.98 -15.60 -0.38
CA ARG A 112 -11.34 -15.03 -1.57
C ARG A 112 -10.59 -13.76 -1.27
N TRP A 113 -11.13 -12.93 -0.38
CA TRP A 113 -10.67 -11.56 -0.17
C TRP A 113 -10.00 -11.41 1.18
N LEU A 114 -8.86 -10.75 1.14
CA LEU A 114 -8.01 -10.55 2.31
C LEU A 114 -7.82 -9.06 2.53
N LEU A 115 -7.37 -8.73 3.72
CA LEU A 115 -6.94 -7.37 4.06
C LEU A 115 -5.61 -7.42 4.81
N VAL A 116 -4.95 -6.29 4.85
CA VAL A 116 -3.81 -6.04 5.73
C VAL A 116 -4.11 -4.82 6.58
N ASP A 117 -3.47 -4.71 7.73
CA ASP A 117 -3.58 -3.52 8.57
C ASP A 117 -2.49 -2.51 8.16
N VAL A 118 -2.91 -1.25 7.99
CA VAL A 118 -2.05 -0.16 7.54
C VAL A 118 -1.96 0.87 8.64
N GLY A 119 -0.74 1.20 9.08
CA GLY A 119 -0.48 2.16 10.15
C GLY A 119 0.02 3.48 9.62
N PHE A 120 -0.40 4.58 10.26
CA PHE A 120 0.02 5.93 9.92
C PHE A 120 1.48 6.16 10.29
N LYS A 121 2.23 6.80 9.39
CA LYS A 121 3.61 7.25 9.68
C LYS A 121 3.72 8.76 9.67
N ARG A 122 3.38 9.41 8.57
CA ARG A 122 3.35 10.87 8.50
C ARG A 122 2.54 11.36 7.30
N LYS A 123 2.02 12.57 7.42
CA LYS A 123 1.42 13.29 6.30
C LYS A 123 2.53 14.04 5.57
N LEU A 124 2.50 14.04 4.24
CA LEU A 124 3.46 14.82 3.46
C LEU A 124 3.19 16.31 3.62
N LYS A 125 4.22 17.12 3.41
CA LYS A 125 4.13 18.58 3.48
C LYS A 125 3.20 19.16 2.40
N ARG A 126 3.10 18.45 1.28
CA ARG A 126 2.20 18.80 0.18
C ARG A 126 1.75 17.52 -0.53
N THR A 127 0.69 17.62 -1.32
CA THR A 127 0.30 16.54 -2.22
C THR A 127 1.29 16.46 -3.37
N ILE A 128 1.83 15.28 -3.62
CA ILE A 128 2.61 15.02 -4.84
C ILE A 128 1.61 14.51 -5.87
N SER A 129 1.22 15.39 -6.79
CA SER A 129 0.10 15.13 -7.67
C SER A 129 0.38 14.06 -8.72
N LEU A 130 -0.68 13.39 -9.17
CA LEU A 130 -0.60 12.44 -10.28
C LEU A 130 -0.01 13.11 -11.52
N ALA A 131 -0.35 14.37 -11.78
CA ALA A 131 0.19 15.10 -12.92
C ALA A 131 1.73 15.24 -12.84
N GLU A 132 2.28 15.54 -11.65
CA GLU A 132 3.73 15.56 -11.44
C GLU A 132 4.35 14.19 -11.67
N LEU A 133 3.72 13.14 -11.16
CA LEU A 133 4.22 11.78 -11.29
C LEU A 133 4.26 11.35 -12.76
N LYS A 134 3.22 11.69 -13.51
CA LYS A 134 3.15 11.40 -14.95
C LYS A 134 4.18 12.17 -15.77
N ALA A 135 4.51 13.38 -15.35
CA ALA A 135 5.48 14.22 -16.04
C ALA A 135 6.93 13.80 -15.78
N ALA A 136 7.19 13.02 -14.75
CA ALA A 136 8.54 12.61 -14.36
C ALA A 136 9.00 11.42 -15.21
N LYS A 137 10.00 11.64 -16.06
CA LYS A 137 10.57 10.56 -16.89
C LYS A 137 11.20 9.45 -16.07
N GLU A 138 11.69 9.77 -14.88
CA GLU A 138 12.27 8.82 -13.93
C GLU A 138 11.25 7.77 -13.46
N LEU A 139 9.96 8.07 -13.60
CA LEU A 139 8.87 7.20 -13.20
C LEU A 139 8.18 6.52 -14.38
N SER A 140 8.78 6.53 -15.57
CA SER A 140 8.16 5.97 -16.77
C SER A 140 7.77 4.50 -16.63
N ASP A 141 8.50 3.73 -15.82
CA ASP A 141 8.23 2.31 -15.57
C ASP A 141 7.30 2.07 -14.38
N PHE A 142 6.90 3.13 -13.68
CA PHE A 142 6.03 3.02 -12.52
C PHE A 142 4.60 2.69 -12.96
N ALA A 143 4.05 1.61 -12.42
CA ALA A 143 2.74 1.10 -12.82
C ALA A 143 1.63 2.14 -12.71
N LEU A 144 1.67 3.01 -11.69
CA LEU A 144 0.64 4.04 -11.47
C LEU A 144 0.47 4.96 -12.69
N VAL A 145 1.58 5.33 -13.33
CA VAL A 145 1.54 6.31 -14.43
C VAL A 145 1.27 5.66 -15.78
N LYS A 146 1.24 4.34 -15.84
CA LYS A 146 0.98 3.62 -17.10
C LYS A 146 -0.50 3.69 -17.44
N ARG A 147 -0.77 3.89 -18.73
CA ARG A 147 -2.12 3.97 -19.25
C ARG A 147 -2.89 2.68 -18.96
N GLY A 148 -4.13 2.83 -18.47
CA GLY A 148 -5.02 1.70 -18.22
C GLY A 148 -4.78 0.99 -16.90
N ASN A 149 -3.85 1.45 -16.05
CA ASN A 149 -3.66 0.88 -14.74
C ASN A 149 -4.83 1.24 -13.82
N ARG A 150 -5.47 0.21 -13.24
CA ARG A 150 -6.62 0.38 -12.34
C ARG A 150 -6.41 -0.29 -10.99
N LEU A 151 -5.19 -0.74 -10.71
CA LEU A 151 -4.89 -1.37 -9.43
C LEU A 151 -4.97 -0.36 -8.30
N SER A 152 -5.62 -0.75 -7.20
CA SER A 152 -5.67 0.04 -5.98
C SER A 152 -4.48 -0.22 -5.06
N VAL A 153 -3.74 -1.28 -5.30
CA VAL A 153 -2.53 -1.66 -4.58
C VAL A 153 -1.47 -1.97 -5.62
N LEU A 154 -0.35 -1.27 -5.58
CA LEU A 154 0.72 -1.42 -6.56
C LEU A 154 2.07 -1.56 -5.86
N PRO A 155 3.00 -2.33 -6.46
CA PRO A 155 4.38 -2.32 -5.98
C PRO A 155 5.09 -1.02 -6.38
N VAL A 156 5.99 -0.58 -5.52
CA VAL A 156 6.85 0.60 -5.73
C VAL A 156 8.29 0.13 -5.53
N THR A 157 9.16 0.38 -6.49
CA THR A 157 10.58 0.06 -6.29
C THR A 157 11.19 1.04 -5.30
N ARG A 158 12.33 0.66 -4.71
CA ARG A 158 13.04 1.56 -3.80
C ARG A 158 13.45 2.85 -4.49
N GLU A 159 13.90 2.77 -5.75
CA GLU A 159 14.27 3.93 -6.55
C GLU A 159 13.08 4.85 -6.79
N GLN A 160 11.92 4.29 -7.11
CA GLN A 160 10.69 5.05 -7.27
C GLN A 160 10.26 5.70 -5.95
N TRP A 161 10.34 4.97 -4.86
CA TRP A 161 10.04 5.47 -3.51
C TRP A 161 10.90 6.68 -3.17
N ASP A 162 12.22 6.54 -3.32
CA ASP A 162 13.16 7.61 -3.00
C ASP A 162 12.95 8.83 -3.90
N PHE A 163 12.71 8.60 -5.19
CA PHE A 163 12.45 9.69 -6.13
C PHE A 163 11.19 10.46 -5.76
N ILE A 164 10.09 9.76 -5.49
CA ILE A 164 8.80 10.38 -5.16
C ILE A 164 8.93 11.21 -3.88
N LEU A 165 9.54 10.67 -2.83
CA LEU A 165 9.72 11.39 -1.59
C LEU A 165 10.66 12.58 -1.74
N GLY A 166 11.57 12.54 -2.70
CA GLY A 166 12.42 13.66 -3.04
C GLY A 166 11.68 14.84 -3.68
N LEU A 167 10.47 14.64 -4.17
CA LEU A 167 9.63 15.69 -4.75
C LEU A 167 8.91 16.53 -3.69
N GLU A 168 8.85 16.07 -2.49
CA GLU A 168 8.11 16.71 -1.38
C GLU A 168 8.59 18.14 -1.03
#